data_3e88c879bd2a79aef2cb9824bd2d4c5b
#
_entry.id   3e88c879bd2a79aef2cb9824bd2d4c5b
#
_cell.length_a   1.000
_cell.length_b   1.000
_cell.length_c   1.000
_cell.angle_alpha   90.00
_cell.angle_beta   90.00
_cell.angle_gamma   90.00
#
_symmetry.space_group_name_H-M   'P 1'
#
loop_
_entity.id
_entity.type
_entity.pdbx_description
1 polymer ?
#
loop_
_entity_poly.entity_id
_entity_poly.type
_entity_poly.pdbx_seq_one_letter_code
_entity_poly.pdbx_strand_id
1 'polypeptide(L)'
;DPENEAVYGICAEYNDEYYIPEFGNLQWADCVARQVTVAASNRAVGVVPAADGDVLWDLTIPAARISLGYVTNSSERQLLEQDSYQKKLAEGIAEAINEVYTNTQ
;
A
#
# COMPACT_ATOMS: atom_id res chain seq x y z
N ASP A 1 0.28 8.86 -13.86
CA ASP A 1 -0.29 9.42 -15.09
C ASP A 1 -1.44 8.54 -15.57
N PRO A 2 -2.68 9.05 -15.58
CA PRO A 2 -3.83 8.25 -16.00
C PRO A 2 -3.72 7.68 -17.41
N GLU A 3 -2.90 8.27 -18.25
CA GLU A 3 -2.74 7.83 -19.62
C GLU A 3 -1.54 6.91 -19.83
N ASN A 4 -0.78 6.62 -18.76
CA ASN A 4 0.42 5.81 -18.87
C ASN A 4 0.11 4.34 -18.59
N GLU A 5 -0.10 3.57 -19.66
CA GLU A 5 -0.39 2.14 -19.55
C GLU A 5 0.81 1.31 -19.11
N ALA A 6 2.01 1.88 -19.09
CA ALA A 6 3.20 1.17 -18.62
C ALA A 6 3.28 1.09 -17.09
N VAL A 7 2.54 1.94 -16.39
CA VAL A 7 2.58 1.97 -14.92
C VAL A 7 1.72 0.83 -14.36
N TYR A 8 2.31 0.02 -13.50
CA TYR A 8 1.58 -1.03 -12.80
C TYR A 8 2.29 -1.40 -11.50
N GLY A 9 1.55 -2.03 -10.58
CA GLY A 9 2.12 -2.50 -9.34
C GLY A 9 1.49 -1.84 -8.11
N ILE A 10 2.11 -2.07 -6.96
CA ILE A 10 1.61 -1.66 -5.65
C ILE A 10 2.44 -0.48 -5.15
N CYS A 11 1.75 0.54 -4.66
CA CYS A 11 2.41 1.73 -4.10
C CYS A 11 1.78 2.09 -2.77
N ALA A 12 2.59 2.51 -1.80
CA ALA A 12 2.08 2.99 -0.52
C ALA A 12 2.53 4.43 -0.29
N GLU A 13 1.67 5.20 0.38
CA GLU A 13 1.95 6.58 0.74
C GLU A 13 1.75 6.76 2.24
N TYR A 14 2.50 7.68 2.84
CA TYR A 14 2.47 7.89 4.28
C TYR A 14 2.79 9.33 4.65
N ASN A 15 2.42 9.71 5.89
CA ASN A 15 2.81 11.01 6.48
C ASN A 15 4.18 10.84 7.14
N ASP A 16 5.22 11.42 6.57
CA ASP A 16 6.59 11.27 7.07
C ASP A 16 6.94 12.21 8.22
N GLU A 17 6.01 13.06 8.63
CA GLU A 17 6.22 13.96 9.77
C GLU A 17 5.65 13.42 11.07
N TYR A 18 4.82 12.37 11.01
CA TYR A 18 4.22 11.77 12.19
C TYR A 18 4.75 10.38 12.42
N TYR A 19 5.18 10.13 13.65
CA TYR A 19 5.58 8.77 14.05
C TYR A 19 5.46 8.62 15.56
N ILE A 20 5.37 7.37 16.00
CA ILE A 20 5.49 7.00 17.40
C ILE A 20 6.78 6.19 17.58
N PRO A 21 7.39 6.20 18.76
CA PRO A 21 8.74 5.62 18.92
C PRO A 21 8.89 4.17 18.48
N GLU A 22 7.87 3.35 18.69
CA GLU A 22 7.94 1.93 18.37
C GLU A 22 7.39 1.59 17.00
N PHE A 23 6.76 2.55 16.31
CA PHE A 23 6.10 2.25 15.05
C PHE A 23 5.83 3.51 14.23
N GLY A 24 6.60 3.69 13.17
CA GLY A 24 6.43 4.84 12.27
C GLY A 24 5.55 4.51 11.07
N ASN A 25 5.02 5.57 10.46
CA ASN A 25 4.19 5.44 9.28
C ASN A 25 4.96 4.82 8.11
N LEU A 26 6.25 5.14 7.97
CA LEU A 26 7.09 4.52 6.93
C LEU A 26 7.14 3.01 7.12
N GLN A 27 7.35 2.54 8.35
CA GLN A 27 7.40 1.11 8.64
C GLN A 27 6.08 0.44 8.29
N TRP A 28 4.96 1.10 8.60
CA TRP A 28 3.63 0.58 8.29
C TRP A 28 3.40 0.52 6.78
N ALA A 29 3.72 1.62 6.07
CA ALA A 29 3.55 1.68 4.62
C ALA A 29 4.42 0.63 3.92
N ASP A 30 5.67 0.47 4.36
CA ASP A 30 6.58 -0.53 3.80
C ASP A 30 6.06 -1.95 4.04
N CYS A 31 5.57 -2.22 5.24
CA CYS A 31 5.03 -3.53 5.59
C CYS A 31 3.83 -3.88 4.72
N VAL A 32 2.88 -2.96 4.57
CA VAL A 32 1.68 -3.18 3.76
C VAL A 32 2.08 -3.39 2.29
N ALA A 33 2.93 -2.53 1.75
CA ALA A 33 3.35 -2.64 0.36
C ALA A 33 4.02 -3.99 0.09
N ARG A 34 4.90 -4.43 0.99
CA ARG A 34 5.63 -5.68 0.85
C ARG A 34 4.70 -6.89 0.91
N GLN A 35 3.83 -6.93 1.90
CA GLN A 35 2.94 -8.07 2.07
C GLN A 35 1.92 -8.17 0.94
N VAL A 36 1.37 -7.05 0.49
CA VAL A 36 0.41 -7.05 -0.63
C VAL A 36 1.12 -7.45 -1.92
N THR A 37 2.33 -6.95 -2.15
CA THR A 37 3.10 -7.29 -3.34
C THR A 37 3.36 -8.79 -3.43
N VAL A 38 3.75 -9.41 -2.31
CA VAL A 38 4.00 -10.85 -2.26
C VAL A 38 2.71 -11.63 -2.46
N ALA A 39 1.64 -11.26 -1.75
CA ALA A 39 0.37 -11.97 -1.84
C ALA A 39 -0.23 -11.93 -3.24
N ALA A 40 -0.11 -10.79 -3.92
CA ALA A 40 -0.65 -10.60 -5.26
C ALA A 40 0.28 -11.08 -6.37
N SER A 41 1.51 -11.44 -6.04
CA SER A 41 2.54 -11.77 -7.04
C SER A 41 2.71 -10.63 -8.04
N ASN A 42 2.69 -9.40 -7.54
CA ASN A 42 2.85 -8.19 -8.33
C ASN A 42 4.19 -7.54 -7.98
N ARG A 43 4.41 -6.30 -8.39
CA ARG A 43 5.65 -5.59 -8.04
C ARG A 43 5.34 -4.39 -7.16
N ALA A 44 6.30 -3.99 -6.33
CA ALA A 44 6.22 -2.76 -5.57
C ALA A 44 6.71 -1.61 -6.45
N VAL A 45 5.86 -0.59 -6.62
CA VAL A 45 6.24 0.62 -7.35
C VAL A 45 7.07 1.52 -6.44
N GLY A 46 6.65 1.64 -5.18
CA GLY A 46 7.39 2.43 -4.23
C GLY A 46 6.64 2.66 -2.93
N VAL A 47 7.36 3.20 -1.96
CA VAL A 47 6.80 3.66 -0.69
C VAL A 47 7.26 5.11 -0.57
N VAL A 48 6.33 6.05 -0.65
CA VAL A 48 6.65 7.47 -0.80
C VAL A 48 5.85 8.32 0.19
N PRO A 49 6.37 9.48 0.60
CA PRO A 49 5.58 10.42 1.38
C PRO A 49 4.36 10.88 0.58
N ALA A 50 3.27 11.16 1.30
CA ALA A 50 2.06 11.67 0.67
C ALA A 50 2.32 13.03 0.03
N ALA A 51 1.59 13.35 -1.02
CA ALA A 51 1.70 14.62 -1.71
C ALA A 51 1.26 15.78 -0.80
N ASP A 52 1.78 16.96 -1.07
CA ASP A 52 1.39 18.16 -0.31
C ASP A 52 -0.12 18.34 -0.37
N GLY A 53 -0.70 18.67 0.77
CA GLY A 53 -2.14 18.88 0.87
C GLY A 53 -2.97 17.62 0.98
N ASP A 54 -2.34 16.45 1.01
CA ASP A 54 -3.05 15.19 1.15
C ASP A 54 -3.62 15.06 2.57
N VAL A 55 -4.78 14.40 2.67
CA VAL A 55 -5.47 14.20 3.96
C VAL A 55 -4.61 13.42 4.96
N LEU A 56 -3.67 12.62 4.50
CA LEU A 56 -2.78 11.86 5.39
C LEU A 56 -1.97 12.78 6.31
N TRP A 57 -1.68 14.02 5.88
CA TRP A 57 -0.94 14.97 6.71
C TRP A 57 -1.72 15.42 7.95
N ASP A 58 -3.05 15.28 7.92
CA ASP A 58 -3.91 15.70 9.04
C ASP A 58 -4.09 14.61 10.10
N LEU A 59 -3.57 13.40 9.85
CA LEU A 59 -3.78 12.28 10.75
C LEU A 59 -2.69 12.22 11.80
N THR A 60 -3.09 12.03 13.06
CA THR A 60 -2.19 11.90 14.21
C THR A 60 -2.20 10.49 14.79
N ILE A 61 -2.52 9.53 13.95
CA ILE A 61 -2.43 8.10 14.27
C ILE A 61 -1.60 7.43 13.18
N PRO A 62 -0.99 6.27 13.44
CA PRO A 62 -0.29 5.55 12.39
C PRO A 62 -1.23 5.23 11.24
N ALA A 63 -0.85 5.64 10.05
CA ALA A 63 -1.70 5.46 8.87
C ALA A 63 -0.85 5.36 7.61
N ALA A 64 -1.36 4.63 6.63
CA ALA A 64 -0.78 4.55 5.31
C ALA A 64 -1.90 4.33 4.30
N ARG A 65 -1.68 4.81 3.09
CA ARG A 65 -2.60 4.54 1.98
C ARG A 65 -1.92 3.59 1.02
N ILE A 66 -2.64 2.57 0.59
CA ILE A 66 -2.11 1.62 -0.38
C ILE A 66 -2.88 1.71 -1.68
N SER A 67 -2.15 1.87 -2.78
CA SER A 67 -2.71 1.82 -4.12
C SER A 67 -2.51 0.41 -4.65
N LEU A 68 -3.60 -0.25 -4.99
CA LEU A 68 -3.60 -1.67 -5.30
C LEU A 68 -3.39 -1.97 -6.79
N GLY A 69 -3.28 -0.94 -7.62
CA GLY A 69 -3.03 -1.09 -9.04
C GLY A 69 -3.45 0.15 -9.80
N TYR A 70 -3.20 0.12 -11.09
CA TYR A 70 -3.47 1.26 -11.98
C TYR A 70 -4.44 0.84 -13.07
N VAL A 71 -5.65 1.40 -13.05
CA VAL A 71 -6.68 1.07 -14.04
C VAL A 71 -6.32 1.51 -15.46
N THR A 72 -5.32 2.37 -15.58
CA THR A 72 -4.79 2.79 -16.89
C THR A 72 -3.93 1.72 -17.56
N ASN A 73 -3.51 0.71 -16.79
CA ASN A 73 -2.84 -0.47 -17.34
C ASN A 73 -3.90 -1.56 -17.55
N SER A 74 -4.09 -1.99 -18.79
CA SER A 74 -5.18 -2.92 -19.10
C SER A 74 -5.04 -4.27 -18.40
N SER A 75 -3.82 -4.76 -18.23
CA SER A 75 -3.58 -6.02 -17.51
C SER A 75 -3.92 -5.88 -16.02
N GLU A 76 -3.53 -4.76 -15.40
CA GLU A 76 -3.88 -4.48 -14.00
C GLU A 76 -5.40 -4.37 -13.82
N ARG A 77 -6.05 -3.65 -14.74
CA ARG A 77 -7.50 -3.50 -14.67
C ARG A 77 -8.22 -4.84 -14.73
N GLN A 78 -7.76 -5.73 -15.62
CA GLN A 78 -8.34 -7.07 -15.73
C GLN A 78 -8.13 -7.87 -14.45
N LEU A 79 -6.95 -7.78 -13.81
CA LEU A 79 -6.69 -8.43 -12.54
C LEU A 79 -7.60 -7.89 -11.44
N LEU A 80 -7.73 -6.57 -11.35
CA LEU A 80 -8.54 -5.92 -10.32
C LEU A 80 -10.02 -6.28 -10.41
N GLU A 81 -10.49 -6.71 -11.56
CA GLU A 81 -11.88 -7.16 -11.76
C GLU A 81 -12.12 -8.60 -11.30
N GLN A 82 -11.06 -9.35 -11.01
CA GLN A 82 -11.18 -10.76 -10.62
C GLN A 82 -11.31 -10.92 -9.11
N ASP A 83 -12.31 -11.68 -8.69
CA ASP A 83 -12.53 -11.96 -7.26
C ASP A 83 -11.31 -12.63 -6.63
N SER A 84 -10.68 -13.56 -7.34
CA SER A 84 -9.49 -14.24 -6.82
C SER A 84 -8.32 -13.30 -6.57
N TYR A 85 -8.13 -12.31 -7.44
CA TYR A 85 -7.07 -11.33 -7.25
C TYR A 85 -7.40 -10.38 -6.10
N GLN A 86 -8.65 -9.92 -6.01
CA GLN A 86 -9.09 -9.07 -4.91
C GLN A 86 -8.89 -9.77 -3.57
N LYS A 87 -9.14 -11.08 -3.52
CA LYS A 87 -8.92 -11.86 -2.30
C LYS A 87 -7.45 -11.90 -1.91
N LYS A 88 -6.55 -12.06 -2.90
CA LYS A 88 -5.10 -12.03 -2.63
C LYS A 88 -4.65 -10.68 -2.09
N LEU A 89 -5.17 -9.58 -2.63
CA LEU A 89 -4.88 -8.25 -2.13
C LEU A 89 -5.33 -8.10 -0.68
N ALA A 90 -6.53 -8.55 -0.37
CA ALA A 90 -7.08 -8.50 0.99
C ALA A 90 -6.25 -9.35 1.96
N GLU A 91 -5.82 -10.52 1.53
CA GLU A 91 -4.98 -11.40 2.34
C GLU A 91 -3.63 -10.74 2.64
N GLY A 92 -3.05 -10.02 1.66
CA GLY A 92 -1.81 -9.29 1.87
C GLY A 92 -1.96 -8.20 2.91
N ILE A 93 -3.05 -7.46 2.86
CA ILE A 93 -3.33 -6.41 3.85
C ILE A 93 -3.50 -7.03 5.23
N ALA A 94 -4.23 -8.14 5.33
CA ALA A 94 -4.43 -8.83 6.60
C ALA A 94 -3.10 -9.34 7.18
N GLU A 95 -2.21 -9.87 6.34
CA GLU A 95 -0.90 -10.31 6.78
C GLU A 95 -0.05 -9.16 7.28
N ALA A 96 -0.14 -7.99 6.63
CA ALA A 96 0.58 -6.80 7.08
C ALA A 96 0.12 -6.38 8.47
N ILE A 97 -1.19 -6.37 8.70
CA ILE A 97 -1.74 -6.02 10.01
C ILE A 97 -1.26 -7.02 11.07
N ASN A 98 -1.28 -8.30 10.72
CA ASN A 98 -0.85 -9.35 11.64
C ASN A 98 0.64 -9.23 11.98
N GLU A 99 1.47 -8.93 10.99
CA GLU A 99 2.91 -8.75 11.20
C GLU A 99 3.17 -7.60 12.18
N VAL A 100 2.53 -6.45 11.94
CA VAL A 100 2.71 -5.27 12.79
C VAL A 100 2.21 -5.55 14.20
N TYR A 101 1.03 -6.15 14.32
CA TYR A 101 0.46 -6.49 15.64
C TYR A 101 1.40 -7.41 16.43
N THR A 102 1.95 -8.42 15.76
CA THR A 102 2.86 -9.37 16.40
C THR A 102 4.16 -8.69 16.84
N ASN A 103 4.71 -7.80 15.99
CA ASN A 103 6.00 -7.18 16.27
C ASN A 103 5.92 -6.06 17.30
N THR A 104 4.73 -5.53 17.58
CA THR A 104 4.55 -4.44 18.55
C THR A 104 4.07 -4.92 19.92
N GLN A 105 3.92 -6.23 20.12
CA GLN A 105 3.50 -6.81 21.40
C GLN A 105 4.60 -6.87 22.46
#